data_d12b9943d283d4a8c43015fb0b5f914b
#
_entry.id   d12b9943d283d4a8c43015fb0b5f914b
#
_cell.length_a   1.000
_cell.length_b   1.000
_cell.length_c   1.000
_cell.angle_alpha   90.00
_cell.angle_beta   90.00
_cell.angle_gamma   90.00
#
_symmetry.space_group_name_H-M   'P 1'
#
loop_
_entity.id
_entity.type
_entity.pdbx_description
1 polymer ?
#
loop_
_entity_poly.entity_id
_entity_poly.type
_entity_poly.pdbx_seq_one_letter_code
_entity_poly.pdbx_strand_id
1 'polypeptide(L)'
;MRTAPHPPAAAKSGPRASRGSGPLPRGAPRVPGPREAALGTAGERRVIAVSLPTPTPRRSGVRLPCPPCCPCRFALPVAWMAQPPPDPHFVLRGTGAAVHALHFSCGGGEPDIPVLFSGSENGFIHVWNLKTHRVDAALDGHGRKSVCGLKTMDGKERLLSQGRDQRICLWDLAEGRTSVTDSVFTENVGFCRCSLLKVAEGRWLMATAAKALEEVQVLELPSKTSVCTLKPEVGAKLGMPMCLKLWQGSCGSQPSLLAGYEDGSVLLWNLSTGKVLSQLICHQEPVMSLDFDSEKAKGISGSSEKVLSIWSLNEQQNLQVQKTHRLVNAGISDITIRPDKKILATAGWDHRIRIFGWKKLKPLAVLDYHTATVHSVSFSDHKSPSDRLLAAGAKDHRISIWSIYTQT
;
A
#
# COMPACT_ATOMS: atom_id res chain seq x y z
N MET A 1 10.02 38.78 60.28
CA MET A 1 11.39 39.04 60.73
C MET A 1 12.37 38.45 59.73
N ARG A 2 13.10 39.35 59.12
CA ARG A 2 14.50 39.24 58.65
C ARG A 2 14.81 38.07 57.69
N THR A 3 15.40 38.17 56.54
CA THR A 3 15.97 39.20 55.63
C THR A 3 16.70 38.42 54.56
N ALA A 4 16.51 38.80 53.30
CA ALA A 4 17.37 38.39 52.19
C ALA A 4 18.82 38.96 52.37
N PRO A 5 19.77 38.46 51.56
CA PRO A 5 20.26 39.31 50.49
C PRO A 5 20.67 38.59 49.15
N HIS A 6 20.50 39.31 48.10
CA HIS A 6 21.19 39.29 46.82
C HIS A 6 22.49 40.11 46.87
N PRO A 7 23.21 40.31 45.71
CA PRO A 7 24.11 39.47 44.92
C PRO A 7 25.58 39.99 44.96
N PRO A 8 26.49 39.74 44.03
CA PRO A 8 26.79 40.69 42.98
C PRO A 8 27.25 40.11 41.60
N ALA A 9 27.10 40.96 40.59
CA ALA A 9 27.65 40.87 39.25
C ALA A 9 29.02 41.56 39.13
N ALA A 10 29.86 41.16 38.15
CA ALA A 10 30.84 41.96 37.38
C ALA A 10 31.51 41.03 36.37
N ALA A 11 31.47 41.22 35.09
CA ALA A 11 31.93 42.21 34.10
C ALA A 11 33.40 42.07 33.70
N LYS A 12 33.60 42.15 32.35
CA LYS A 12 34.77 42.48 31.51
C LYS A 12 35.72 41.33 31.20
N SER A 13 36.31 41.14 30.01
CA SER A 13 36.58 41.98 28.86
C SER A 13 37.19 41.09 27.74
N GLY A 14 36.99 41.42 26.48
CA GLY A 14 37.67 40.77 25.36
C GLY A 14 39.13 41.22 25.20
N PRO A 15 39.83 40.65 24.22
CA PRO A 15 40.28 41.53 23.14
C PRO A 15 40.19 40.94 21.70
N ARG A 16 40.15 41.87 20.79
CA ARG A 16 40.37 41.77 19.32
C ARG A 16 41.83 41.47 19.00
N ALA A 17 42.04 40.79 17.88
CA ALA A 17 43.08 40.95 16.85
C ALA A 17 43.37 39.55 16.28
N SER A 18 43.68 39.30 15.03
CA SER A 18 44.14 40.10 13.89
C SER A 18 44.07 39.21 12.66
N ARG A 19 43.99 39.82 11.49
CA ARG A 19 44.06 39.21 10.14
C ARG A 19 45.41 38.52 9.93
N GLY A 20 45.38 37.30 9.36
CA GLY A 20 46.52 36.62 8.82
C GLY A 20 46.12 35.91 7.53
N SER A 21 46.54 36.51 6.42
CA SER A 21 46.46 35.95 5.09
C SER A 21 47.58 34.92 4.88
N GLY A 22 47.25 33.68 4.53
CA GLY A 22 48.20 32.65 4.11
C GLY A 22 47.56 31.82 3.01
N PRO A 23 48.36 31.27 2.05
CA PRO A 23 47.91 30.90 0.73
C PRO A 23 47.32 29.51 0.63
N LEU A 24 46.42 29.34 -0.36
CA LEU A 24 45.77 28.10 -0.80
C LEU A 24 46.77 27.06 -1.32
N PRO A 25 46.63 25.76 -1.00
CA PRO A 25 47.26 24.70 -1.77
C PRO A 25 46.39 24.32 -2.98
N ARG A 26 47.06 24.27 -4.13
CA ARG A 26 46.56 23.75 -5.42
C ARG A 26 46.46 22.22 -5.36
N GLY A 27 45.42 21.66 -6.00
CA GLY A 27 45.48 20.36 -6.62
C GLY A 27 44.57 19.28 -6.08
N ALA A 28 43.33 19.20 -6.56
CA ALA A 28 42.54 17.97 -6.58
C ALA A 28 42.16 17.68 -8.06
N PRO A 29 42.19 16.42 -8.51
CA PRO A 29 41.95 16.06 -9.92
C PRO A 29 40.48 16.18 -10.30
N ARG A 30 40.25 16.75 -11.49
CA ARG A 30 38.91 16.84 -12.11
C ARG A 30 38.45 15.46 -12.57
N VAL A 31 37.27 15.07 -12.18
CA VAL A 31 36.48 13.99 -12.78
C VAL A 31 35.83 14.52 -14.07
N PRO A 32 35.94 13.83 -15.22
CA PRO A 32 35.34 14.28 -16.47
C PRO A 32 33.83 14.04 -16.46
N GLY A 33 33.05 15.08 -16.75
CA GLY A 33 31.61 15.03 -17.00
C GLY A 33 31.27 14.32 -18.33
N PRO A 34 30.03 13.82 -18.46
CA PRO A 34 29.62 13.15 -19.69
C PRO A 34 29.48 14.15 -20.85
N ARG A 35 30.09 13.79 -21.98
CA ARG A 35 30.01 14.51 -23.27
C ARG A 35 28.60 14.42 -23.83
N GLU A 36 28.02 15.55 -24.16
CA GLU A 36 26.94 15.68 -25.12
C GLU A 36 27.33 15.06 -26.45
N ALA A 37 26.59 14.08 -26.93
CA ALA A 37 26.69 13.54 -28.27
C ALA A 37 25.67 14.24 -29.17
N ALA A 38 26.22 14.83 -30.23
CA ALA A 38 25.56 15.61 -31.26
C ALA A 38 24.49 14.81 -32.02
N LEU A 39 23.50 15.53 -32.49
CA LEU A 39 22.48 15.13 -33.46
C LEU A 39 23.11 14.49 -34.70
N GLY A 40 22.76 13.23 -34.95
CA GLY A 40 22.94 12.50 -36.18
C GLY A 40 21.62 12.29 -36.90
N THR A 41 21.60 12.69 -38.13
CA THR A 41 20.57 12.76 -39.15
C THR A 41 19.72 11.50 -39.35
N ALA A 42 18.48 11.73 -39.75
CA ALA A 42 17.45 10.80 -40.18
C ALA A 42 17.96 9.67 -41.10
N GLY A 43 17.75 8.43 -40.69
CA GLY A 43 17.85 7.24 -41.51
C GLY A 43 16.47 6.63 -41.67
N GLU A 44 15.94 6.70 -42.87
CA GLU A 44 14.68 6.03 -43.28
C GLU A 44 14.77 4.52 -43.01
N ARG A 45 13.93 4.01 -42.16
CA ARG A 45 13.68 2.56 -42.07
C ARG A 45 12.56 2.17 -43.02
N ARG A 46 12.96 1.55 -44.12
CA ARG A 46 12.07 0.85 -45.04
C ARG A 46 11.26 -0.19 -44.28
N VAL A 47 9.95 -0.01 -44.30
CA VAL A 47 8.96 -1.02 -43.90
C VAL A 47 8.96 -2.08 -44.97
N ILE A 48 9.45 -3.27 -44.66
CA ILE A 48 9.24 -4.46 -45.54
C ILE A 48 7.84 -4.98 -45.23
N ALA A 49 6.94 -4.69 -46.14
CA ALA A 49 5.62 -5.30 -46.16
C ALA A 49 5.75 -6.79 -46.61
N VAL A 50 5.52 -7.70 -45.68
CA VAL A 50 5.35 -9.11 -45.99
C VAL A 50 3.92 -9.29 -46.54
N SER A 51 3.81 -9.43 -47.83
CA SER A 51 2.55 -9.77 -48.55
C SER A 51 2.15 -11.20 -48.23
N LEU A 52 0.97 -11.37 -47.66
CA LEU A 52 0.29 -12.64 -47.54
C LEU A 52 -0.27 -13.07 -48.94
N PRO A 53 -0.19 -14.35 -49.29
CA PRO A 53 -0.71 -14.81 -50.61
C PRO A 53 -2.22 -14.78 -50.63
N THR A 54 -2.76 -14.20 -51.69
CA THR A 54 -4.19 -14.23 -52.07
C THR A 54 -4.61 -15.66 -52.44
N PRO A 55 -5.78 -16.14 -51.99
CA PRO A 55 -6.31 -17.41 -52.43
C PRO A 55 -6.90 -17.29 -53.84
N THR A 56 -6.46 -18.14 -54.74
CA THR A 56 -6.99 -18.33 -56.10
C THR A 56 -8.40 -18.91 -56.07
N PRO A 57 -9.30 -18.51 -56.98
CA PRO A 57 -10.64 -19.05 -57.04
C PRO A 57 -10.64 -20.46 -57.69
N ARG A 58 -11.13 -21.46 -56.99
CA ARG A 58 -11.43 -22.79 -57.56
C ARG A 58 -12.81 -22.80 -58.20
N ARG A 59 -12.80 -23.41 -59.38
CA ARG A 59 -13.85 -23.62 -60.34
C ARG A 59 -15.14 -24.23 -59.77
N SER A 60 -16.22 -23.79 -60.35
CA SER A 60 -17.58 -24.32 -60.44
C SER A 60 -17.69 -25.82 -60.31
N GLY A 61 -18.36 -26.33 -59.31
CA GLY A 61 -18.92 -27.69 -59.18
C GLY A 61 -20.42 -27.60 -59.11
N VAL A 62 -21.04 -28.39 -59.93
CA VAL A 62 -22.49 -28.56 -60.24
C VAL A 62 -23.29 -28.75 -58.93
N ARG A 63 -24.35 -27.94 -58.77
CA ARG A 63 -25.34 -28.11 -57.70
C ARG A 63 -26.33 -29.19 -58.09
N LEU A 64 -26.42 -30.24 -57.28
CA LEU A 64 -27.61 -31.12 -57.27
C LEU A 64 -28.59 -30.56 -56.19
N PRO A 65 -29.93 -30.58 -56.47
CA PRO A 65 -30.90 -30.07 -55.51
C PRO A 65 -31.12 -31.06 -54.35
N CYS A 66 -31.01 -30.63 -53.15
CA CYS A 66 -31.37 -31.38 -51.95
C CYS A 66 -32.85 -31.11 -51.60
N PRO A 67 -33.61 -32.14 -51.15
CA PRO A 67 -35.04 -31.99 -50.85
C PRO A 67 -35.29 -31.14 -49.59
N PRO A 68 -36.43 -30.46 -49.40
CA PRO A 68 -36.75 -29.56 -48.37
C PRO A 68 -37.32 -30.29 -47.15
N CYS A 69 -36.47 -30.65 -46.17
CA CYS A 69 -36.93 -30.97 -44.83
C CYS A 69 -35.76 -30.97 -43.83
N CYS A 70 -35.56 -29.83 -43.20
CA CYS A 70 -35.18 -29.64 -41.78
C CYS A 70 -34.80 -28.19 -41.57
N PRO A 71 -35.40 -27.44 -40.65
CA PRO A 71 -34.91 -26.14 -40.22
C PRO A 71 -33.73 -26.35 -39.26
N CYS A 72 -32.57 -26.70 -39.79
CA CYS A 72 -31.33 -26.58 -39.04
C CYS A 72 -31.04 -25.08 -38.86
N ARG A 73 -31.56 -24.49 -37.80
CA ARG A 73 -31.01 -23.26 -37.24
C ARG A 73 -29.57 -23.56 -36.85
N PHE A 74 -28.62 -23.30 -37.72
CA PHE A 74 -27.25 -23.08 -37.32
C PHE A 74 -27.26 -21.82 -36.45
N ALA A 75 -27.52 -22.01 -35.16
CA ALA A 75 -27.10 -21.04 -34.17
C ALA A 75 -25.57 -21.04 -34.25
N LEU A 76 -25.00 -20.02 -34.88
CA LEU A 76 -23.57 -19.72 -34.71
C LEU A 76 -23.31 -19.72 -33.22
N PRO A 77 -22.26 -20.43 -32.72
CA PRO A 77 -21.91 -20.35 -31.32
C PRO A 77 -21.69 -18.86 -31.03
N VAL A 78 -22.53 -18.30 -30.17
CA VAL A 78 -22.29 -16.99 -29.60
C VAL A 78 -20.89 -17.09 -29.01
N ALA A 79 -19.89 -16.55 -29.71
CA ALA A 79 -18.56 -16.44 -29.19
C ALA A 79 -18.75 -15.77 -27.80
N TRP A 80 -18.30 -16.43 -26.77
CA TRP A 80 -18.26 -15.89 -25.43
C TRP A 80 -17.34 -14.67 -25.51
N MET A 81 -17.89 -13.54 -25.94
CA MET A 81 -17.20 -12.27 -25.83
C MET A 81 -17.01 -12.07 -24.35
N ALA A 82 -15.76 -12.16 -23.91
CA ALA A 82 -15.41 -11.81 -22.55
C ALA A 82 -15.99 -10.43 -22.31
N GLN A 83 -16.85 -10.31 -21.30
CA GLN A 83 -17.40 -9.01 -20.95
C GLN A 83 -16.24 -8.05 -20.68
N PRO A 84 -16.30 -6.82 -21.18
CA PRO A 84 -15.27 -5.83 -20.87
C PRO A 84 -15.14 -5.70 -19.35
N PRO A 85 -13.95 -5.37 -18.84
CA PRO A 85 -13.78 -5.13 -17.42
C PRO A 85 -14.77 -4.04 -16.97
N PRO A 86 -15.32 -4.13 -15.76
CA PRO A 86 -16.26 -3.12 -15.26
C PRO A 86 -15.58 -1.77 -15.20
N ASP A 87 -16.33 -0.71 -15.47
CA ASP A 87 -15.89 0.68 -15.22
C ASP A 87 -15.96 1.02 -13.73
N PRO A 88 -15.19 2.02 -13.26
CA PRO A 88 -15.33 2.52 -11.90
C PRO A 88 -16.75 3.11 -11.70
N HIS A 89 -17.32 2.88 -10.53
CA HIS A 89 -18.61 3.45 -10.16
C HIS A 89 -18.57 4.97 -10.22
N PHE A 90 -17.48 5.57 -9.69
CA PHE A 90 -17.13 6.98 -9.87
C PHE A 90 -15.63 7.20 -9.59
N VAL A 91 -15.15 8.41 -9.89
CA VAL A 91 -13.75 8.78 -9.72
C VAL A 91 -13.64 10.08 -8.95
N LEU A 92 -12.88 10.06 -7.86
CA LEU A 92 -12.56 11.25 -7.07
C LEU A 92 -11.32 11.92 -7.66
N ARG A 93 -11.39 13.23 -7.79
CA ARG A 93 -10.33 14.08 -8.34
C ARG A 93 -10.11 15.27 -7.42
N GLY A 94 -8.92 15.87 -7.47
CA GLY A 94 -8.61 17.07 -6.68
C GLY A 94 -7.56 16.85 -5.58
N THR A 95 -6.90 15.71 -5.53
CA THR A 95 -5.79 15.46 -4.60
C THR A 95 -4.55 16.32 -4.91
N GLY A 96 -4.44 16.83 -6.14
CA GLY A 96 -3.33 17.68 -6.60
C GLY A 96 -1.98 16.97 -6.70
N ALA A 97 -1.86 15.71 -6.25
CA ALA A 97 -0.64 14.93 -6.24
C ALA A 97 -0.96 13.42 -6.25
N ALA A 98 0.07 12.58 -6.42
CA ALA A 98 -0.06 11.13 -6.37
C ALA A 98 -0.65 10.65 -5.04
N VAL A 99 -1.54 9.67 -5.10
CA VAL A 99 -2.21 9.10 -3.92
C VAL A 99 -1.45 7.88 -3.45
N HIS A 100 -0.86 7.95 -2.25
CA HIS A 100 -0.03 6.89 -1.70
C HIS A 100 -0.70 6.04 -0.62
N ALA A 101 -1.72 6.60 0.04
CA ALA A 101 -2.45 5.90 1.09
C ALA A 101 -3.96 6.09 0.95
N LEU A 102 -4.72 5.04 1.19
CA LEU A 102 -6.16 5.05 1.27
C LEU A 102 -6.63 4.30 2.51
N HIS A 103 -7.69 4.80 3.12
CA HIS A 103 -8.35 4.11 4.21
C HIS A 103 -9.83 4.45 4.25
N PHE A 104 -10.68 3.42 4.28
CA PHE A 104 -12.09 3.58 4.60
C PHE A 104 -12.30 3.52 6.11
N SER A 105 -13.23 4.30 6.60
CA SER A 105 -13.80 4.17 7.93
C SER A 105 -15.30 4.13 7.81
N CYS A 106 -15.90 3.04 8.23
CA CYS A 106 -17.34 2.93 8.45
C CYS A 106 -17.58 3.22 9.93
N GLY A 107 -18.14 4.41 10.23
CA GLY A 107 -18.54 4.77 11.58
C GLY A 107 -19.80 3.97 11.96
N GLY A 108 -19.91 3.50 13.19
CA GLY A 108 -21.04 2.70 13.67
C GLY A 108 -22.35 3.48 13.91
N GLY A 109 -22.58 4.61 13.23
CA GLY A 109 -23.81 5.42 13.35
C GLY A 109 -24.76 5.22 12.18
N GLU A 110 -26.04 5.42 12.38
CA GLU A 110 -27.07 5.44 11.32
C GLU A 110 -27.23 6.87 10.75
N PRO A 111 -27.20 7.09 9.41
CA PRO A 111 -26.81 6.15 8.37
C PRO A 111 -25.28 5.97 8.29
N ASP A 112 -24.83 4.74 8.25
CA ASP A 112 -23.42 4.34 8.24
C ASP A 112 -22.80 4.58 6.84
N ILE A 113 -22.53 5.85 6.54
CA ILE A 113 -21.89 6.21 5.27
C ILE A 113 -20.40 6.13 5.48
N PRO A 114 -19.70 5.29 4.69
CA PRO A 114 -18.27 5.21 4.81
C PRO A 114 -17.60 6.53 4.42
N VAL A 115 -16.64 6.96 5.22
CA VAL A 115 -15.74 8.06 4.91
C VAL A 115 -14.47 7.48 4.32
N LEU A 116 -13.97 8.07 3.23
CA LEU A 116 -12.70 7.70 2.63
C LEU A 116 -11.65 8.76 2.98
N PHE A 117 -10.53 8.31 3.49
CA PHE A 117 -9.33 9.12 3.69
C PHE A 117 -8.32 8.80 2.60
N SER A 118 -7.69 9.85 2.02
CA SER A 118 -6.57 9.67 1.09
C SER A 118 -5.39 10.52 1.49
N GLY A 119 -4.21 9.91 1.53
CA GLY A 119 -2.93 10.56 1.75
C GLY A 119 -2.16 10.71 0.46
N SER A 120 -1.64 11.89 0.20
CA SER A 120 -1.00 12.26 -1.05
C SER A 120 0.49 12.59 -0.90
N GLU A 121 1.19 12.59 -2.01
CA GLU A 121 2.62 12.86 -2.11
C GLU A 121 3.02 14.25 -1.60
N ASN A 122 2.12 15.22 -1.74
CA ASN A 122 2.31 16.59 -1.27
C ASN A 122 2.04 16.82 0.21
N GLY A 123 1.77 15.74 0.99
CA GLY A 123 1.60 15.81 2.44
C GLY A 123 0.19 16.07 2.93
N PHE A 124 -0.77 16.31 2.03
CA PHE A 124 -2.16 16.49 2.40
C PHE A 124 -2.90 15.18 2.59
N ILE A 125 -3.83 15.19 3.54
CA ILE A 125 -4.82 14.14 3.72
C ILE A 125 -6.18 14.74 3.37
N HIS A 126 -6.91 14.11 2.44
CA HIS A 126 -8.26 14.54 2.09
C HIS A 126 -9.28 13.60 2.73
N VAL A 127 -10.30 14.19 3.32
CA VAL A 127 -11.48 13.51 3.85
C VAL A 127 -12.57 13.63 2.78
N TRP A 128 -13.03 12.51 2.24
CA TRP A 128 -13.94 12.49 1.11
C TRP A 128 -15.35 12.15 1.53
N ASN A 129 -16.29 12.95 1.07
CA ASN A 129 -17.70 12.67 1.12
C ASN A 129 -18.11 11.85 -0.11
N LEU A 130 -18.49 10.60 0.11
CA LEU A 130 -18.83 9.68 -0.98
C LEU A 130 -20.24 9.90 -1.56
N LYS A 131 -21.09 10.72 -0.92
CA LYS A 131 -22.38 11.11 -1.49
C LYS A 131 -22.23 12.27 -2.49
N THR A 132 -21.43 13.25 -2.12
CA THR A 132 -21.22 14.45 -2.95
C THR A 132 -20.04 14.31 -3.91
N HIS A 133 -19.20 13.27 -3.72
CA HIS A 133 -17.95 13.01 -4.42
C HIS A 133 -16.95 14.18 -4.28
N ARG A 134 -17.01 14.91 -3.16
CA ARG A 134 -16.16 16.08 -2.88
C ARG A 134 -15.34 15.90 -1.63
N VAL A 135 -14.32 16.72 -1.51
CA VAL A 135 -13.50 16.83 -0.30
C VAL A 135 -14.30 17.63 0.74
N ASP A 136 -14.56 17.05 1.90
CA ASP A 136 -15.16 17.71 3.05
C ASP A 136 -14.09 18.46 3.86
N ALA A 137 -12.89 17.90 3.98
CA ALA A 137 -11.78 18.53 4.69
C ALA A 137 -10.42 18.14 4.08
N ALA A 138 -9.47 19.06 4.14
CA ALA A 138 -8.06 18.84 3.80
C ALA A 138 -7.21 19.07 5.05
N LEU A 139 -6.45 18.05 5.47
CA LEU A 139 -5.64 18.08 6.67
C LEU A 139 -4.17 18.28 6.26
N ASP A 140 -3.49 19.25 6.85
CA ASP A 140 -2.05 19.50 6.66
C ASP A 140 -1.31 19.30 7.98
N GLY A 141 -0.48 18.28 8.05
CA GLY A 141 0.28 17.95 9.27
C GLY A 141 1.64 17.35 9.00
N HIS A 142 1.95 17.07 7.73
CA HIS A 142 3.18 16.39 7.34
C HIS A 142 4.19 17.30 6.59
N GLY A 143 4.02 18.63 6.67
CA GLY A 143 4.99 19.58 6.15
C GLY A 143 5.35 19.35 4.68
N ARG A 144 4.36 19.05 3.84
CA ARG A 144 4.52 18.71 2.41
C ARG A 144 5.38 17.47 2.14
N LYS A 145 5.53 16.55 3.10
CA LYS A 145 6.14 15.24 2.91
C LYS A 145 5.06 14.19 2.70
N SER A 146 5.30 13.27 1.79
CA SER A 146 4.33 12.26 1.38
C SER A 146 3.71 11.50 2.57
N VAL A 147 2.39 11.36 2.55
CA VAL A 147 1.63 10.54 3.51
C VAL A 147 1.57 9.12 2.98
N CYS A 148 2.20 8.18 3.65
CA CYS A 148 2.32 6.79 3.20
C CYS A 148 1.38 5.81 3.92
N GLY A 149 0.83 6.17 5.08
CA GLY A 149 -0.06 5.32 5.87
C GLY A 149 -1.23 6.10 6.47
N LEU A 150 -2.42 5.48 6.49
CA LEU A 150 -3.63 6.01 7.09
C LEU A 150 -4.38 4.88 7.79
N LYS A 151 -4.83 5.11 9.01
CA LYS A 151 -5.68 4.20 9.78
C LYS A 151 -6.60 5.00 10.69
N THR A 152 -7.80 4.49 10.96
CA THR A 152 -8.67 5.05 11.98
C THR A 152 -8.60 4.22 13.26
N MET A 153 -8.85 4.88 14.38
CA MET A 153 -8.91 4.32 15.73
C MET A 153 -10.27 4.69 16.33
N ASP A 154 -10.98 3.71 16.89
CA ASP A 154 -12.26 3.95 17.60
C ASP A 154 -13.30 4.77 16.77
N GLY A 155 -13.45 4.44 15.49
CA GLY A 155 -14.38 5.11 14.59
C GLY A 155 -13.73 6.09 13.62
N LYS A 156 -14.55 6.92 12.95
CA LYS A 156 -14.11 7.82 11.88
C LYS A 156 -13.48 9.13 12.38
N GLU A 157 -13.62 9.44 13.64
CA GLU A 157 -13.20 10.73 14.22
C GLU A 157 -11.75 10.73 14.70
N ARG A 158 -11.19 9.55 14.95
CA ARG A 158 -9.78 9.42 15.32
C ARG A 158 -8.97 8.83 14.20
N LEU A 159 -8.16 9.66 13.55
CA LEU A 159 -7.32 9.27 12.44
C LEU A 159 -5.84 9.22 12.89
N LEU A 160 -5.13 8.23 12.40
CA LEU A 160 -3.67 8.14 12.45
C LEU A 160 -3.15 8.26 11.02
N SER A 161 -2.17 9.13 10.82
CA SER A 161 -1.47 9.29 9.54
C SER A 161 0.03 9.14 9.72
N GLN A 162 0.68 8.45 8.79
CA GLN A 162 2.13 8.28 8.75
C GLN A 162 2.69 9.01 7.54
N GLY A 163 3.66 9.89 7.77
CA GLY A 163 4.35 10.66 6.74
C GLY A 163 5.82 10.30 6.59
N ARG A 164 6.39 10.71 5.46
CA ARG A 164 7.84 10.65 5.22
C ARG A 164 8.60 11.79 5.88
N ASP A 165 7.95 12.57 6.72
CA ASP A 165 8.52 13.55 7.66
C ASP A 165 8.98 12.91 8.98
N GLN A 166 9.02 11.58 9.07
CA GLN A 166 9.33 10.81 10.29
C GLN A 166 8.30 10.99 11.41
N ARG A 167 7.06 11.35 11.06
CA ARG A 167 5.99 11.51 12.04
C ARG A 167 4.83 10.58 11.75
N ILE A 168 4.25 10.10 12.83
CA ILE A 168 2.92 9.52 12.86
C ILE A 168 2.06 10.52 13.63
N CYS A 169 1.15 11.19 12.93
CA CYS A 169 0.26 12.19 13.49
C CYS A 169 -1.06 11.56 13.92
N LEU A 170 -1.55 11.97 15.08
CA LEU A 170 -2.85 11.61 15.61
C LEU A 170 -3.78 12.81 15.47
N TRP A 171 -4.97 12.56 14.97
CA TRP A 171 -5.98 13.57 14.70
C TRP A 171 -7.26 13.23 15.44
N ASP A 172 -7.89 14.24 15.98
CA ASP A 172 -9.27 14.19 16.44
C ASP A 172 -10.11 15.04 15.49
N LEU A 173 -10.93 14.40 14.70
CA LEU A 173 -11.75 15.04 13.66
C LEU A 173 -13.17 15.33 14.14
N ALA A 174 -13.50 15.06 15.39
CA ALA A 174 -14.78 15.40 15.97
C ALA A 174 -15.06 16.90 15.82
N GLU A 175 -16.33 17.24 15.60
CA GLU A 175 -16.76 18.65 15.45
C GLU A 175 -16.04 19.44 14.33
N GLY A 176 -15.48 18.72 13.32
CA GLY A 176 -14.81 19.34 12.20
C GLY A 176 -13.39 19.86 12.48
N ARG A 177 -12.75 19.41 13.57
CA ARG A 177 -11.35 19.73 13.85
C ARG A 177 -10.44 19.20 12.75
N THR A 178 -9.41 19.98 12.40
CA THR A 178 -8.47 19.66 11.31
C THR A 178 -7.02 19.78 11.73
N SER A 179 -6.75 19.90 13.04
CA SER A 179 -5.40 20.04 13.59
C SER A 179 -4.88 18.73 14.15
N VAL A 180 -3.56 18.55 14.07
CA VAL A 180 -2.87 17.45 14.73
C VAL A 180 -3.00 17.62 16.24
N THR A 181 -3.55 16.61 16.91
CA THR A 181 -3.67 16.63 18.37
C THR A 181 -2.44 16.09 19.07
N ASP A 182 -1.75 15.14 18.42
CA ASP A 182 -0.58 14.50 18.98
C ASP A 182 0.28 13.86 17.90
N SER A 183 1.53 13.53 18.20
CA SER A 183 2.42 12.87 17.26
C SER A 183 3.42 11.93 17.91
N VAL A 184 3.83 10.92 17.16
CA VAL A 184 4.92 10.01 17.49
C VAL A 184 6.01 10.21 16.46
N PHE A 185 7.25 10.38 16.92
CA PHE A 185 8.41 10.41 16.03
C PHE A 185 8.86 8.99 15.72
N THR A 186 9.07 8.73 14.43
CA THR A 186 9.70 7.51 13.95
C THR A 186 11.10 7.84 13.48
N GLU A 187 12.10 7.16 14.00
CA GLU A 187 13.50 7.45 13.63
C GLU A 187 13.89 6.97 12.23
N ASN A 188 12.95 6.28 11.55
CA ASN A 188 13.15 5.70 10.23
C ASN A 188 12.15 6.27 9.20
N VAL A 189 12.65 6.66 8.02
CA VAL A 189 11.85 7.14 6.86
C VAL A 189 11.48 6.00 5.91
N GLY A 190 11.51 4.75 6.37
CA GLY A 190 11.29 3.57 5.53
C GLY A 190 9.99 3.57 4.71
N PHE A 191 9.91 2.63 3.80
CA PHE A 191 8.71 2.40 2.97
C PHE A 191 7.58 1.71 3.75
N CYS A 192 7.89 1.16 4.92
CA CYS A 192 7.01 0.35 5.73
C CYS A 192 5.88 1.17 6.33
N ARG A 193 4.65 0.78 6.02
CA ARG A 193 3.46 1.34 6.67
C ARG A 193 3.31 0.74 8.05
N CYS A 194 2.95 1.59 9.04
CA CYS A 194 2.65 1.10 10.38
C CYS A 194 1.42 0.20 10.38
N SER A 195 1.39 -0.76 11.29
CA SER A 195 0.25 -1.63 11.53
C SER A 195 -0.36 -1.34 12.90
N LEU A 196 -1.69 -1.28 12.98
CA LEU A 196 -2.43 -1.08 14.21
C LEU A 196 -3.25 -2.31 14.59
N LEU A 197 -3.35 -2.56 15.89
CA LEU A 197 -4.20 -3.59 16.47
C LEU A 197 -4.87 -3.06 17.73
N LYS A 198 -6.20 -3.11 17.79
CA LYS A 198 -6.96 -2.81 19.02
C LYS A 198 -6.85 -4.01 19.96
N VAL A 199 -6.32 -3.81 21.16
CA VAL A 199 -6.14 -4.87 22.16
C VAL A 199 -7.14 -4.77 23.30
N ALA A 200 -7.63 -3.56 23.56
CA ALA A 200 -8.71 -3.30 24.51
C ALA A 200 -9.40 -1.97 24.17
N GLU A 201 -10.44 -1.60 24.89
CA GLU A 201 -11.09 -0.30 24.69
C GLU A 201 -10.07 0.83 25.01
N GLY A 202 -9.94 1.75 24.04
CA GLY A 202 -8.96 2.85 24.13
C GLY A 202 -7.49 2.45 24.13
N ARG A 203 -7.15 1.16 23.93
CA ARG A 203 -5.77 0.67 23.89
C ARG A 203 -5.43 0.01 22.58
N TRP A 204 -4.37 0.49 21.94
CA TRP A 204 -3.92 0.03 20.64
C TRP A 204 -2.43 -0.32 20.66
N LEU A 205 -2.05 -1.35 19.94
CA LEU A 205 -0.66 -1.61 19.59
C LEU A 205 -0.39 -1.07 18.19
N MET A 206 0.76 -0.43 18.06
CA MET A 206 1.25 0.10 16.78
C MET A 206 2.65 -0.46 16.52
N ALA A 207 2.82 -1.20 15.42
CA ALA A 207 4.12 -1.63 14.95
C ALA A 207 4.61 -0.70 13.84
N THR A 208 5.87 -0.29 13.89
CA THR A 208 6.55 0.56 12.90
C THR A 208 8.01 0.15 12.78
N ALA A 209 8.65 0.48 11.64
CA ALA A 209 10.09 0.28 11.48
C ALA A 209 10.85 1.07 12.57
N ALA A 210 11.86 0.44 13.18
CA ALA A 210 12.69 1.05 14.22
C ALA A 210 13.88 1.80 13.59
N LYS A 211 14.74 2.37 14.45
CA LYS A 211 15.95 3.09 14.03
C LYS A 211 16.94 2.19 13.31
N ALA A 212 17.20 1.01 13.87
CA ALA A 212 18.08 0.04 13.23
C ALA A 212 17.36 -0.60 12.02
N LEU A 213 18.13 -0.89 10.99
CA LEU A 213 17.63 -1.21 9.65
C LEU A 213 16.62 -2.37 9.64
N GLU A 214 16.89 -3.42 10.38
CA GLU A 214 16.12 -4.67 10.36
C GLU A 214 15.09 -4.76 11.50
N GLU A 215 15.10 -3.78 12.41
CA GLU A 215 14.30 -3.84 13.64
C GLU A 215 12.89 -3.27 13.45
N VAL A 216 11.96 -3.82 14.22
CA VAL A 216 10.58 -3.30 14.32
C VAL A 216 10.30 -2.90 15.75
N GLN A 217 9.78 -1.69 15.94
CA GLN A 217 9.33 -1.19 17.24
C GLN A 217 7.82 -1.37 17.39
N VAL A 218 7.39 -1.80 18.55
CA VAL A 218 5.97 -1.87 18.92
C VAL A 218 5.72 -0.92 20.09
N LEU A 219 4.76 -0.01 19.87
CA LEU A 219 4.34 1.00 20.83
C LEU A 219 2.89 0.75 21.25
N GLU A 220 2.56 1.12 22.47
CA GLU A 220 1.17 1.20 22.93
C GLU A 220 0.65 2.64 22.76
N LEU A 221 -0.55 2.79 22.20
CA LEU A 221 -1.25 4.07 22.09
C LEU A 221 -2.48 4.08 23.02
N PRO A 222 -2.80 5.23 23.60
CA PRO A 222 -2.24 6.57 23.39
C PRO A 222 -0.99 6.86 24.22
N SER A 223 -0.57 5.99 25.15
CA SER A 223 0.54 6.23 26.10
C SER A 223 1.90 6.45 25.41
N LYS A 224 2.08 6.00 24.18
CA LYS A 224 3.34 5.99 23.41
C LYS A 224 4.47 5.23 24.08
N THR A 225 4.14 4.34 25.00
CA THR A 225 5.13 3.52 25.68
C THR A 225 5.63 2.43 24.77
N SER A 226 6.95 2.19 24.79
CA SER A 226 7.54 1.08 24.04
C SER A 226 7.16 -0.24 24.71
N VAL A 227 6.50 -1.12 23.97
CA VAL A 227 6.14 -2.45 24.43
C VAL A 227 7.33 -3.39 24.22
N CYS A 228 7.88 -3.41 23.01
CA CYS A 228 9.07 -4.19 22.69
C CYS A 228 9.73 -3.65 21.41
N THR A 229 11.01 -3.99 21.24
CA THR A 229 11.75 -3.83 20.00
C THR A 229 12.13 -5.22 19.51
N LEU A 230 11.64 -5.58 18.33
CA LEU A 230 11.87 -6.89 17.70
C LEU A 230 13.18 -6.80 16.91
N LYS A 231 14.13 -7.64 17.29
CA LYS A 231 15.47 -7.68 16.72
C LYS A 231 15.70 -9.05 16.09
N PRO A 232 15.93 -9.12 14.77
CA PRO A 232 16.33 -10.38 14.13
C PRO A 232 17.62 -10.95 14.73
N GLU A 233 17.87 -12.21 14.51
CA GLU A 233 19.11 -12.84 14.92
C GLU A 233 20.32 -12.17 14.25
N VAL A 234 21.42 -12.08 14.99
CA VAL A 234 22.64 -11.44 14.50
C VAL A 234 23.12 -12.15 13.22
N GLY A 235 23.23 -11.41 12.12
CA GLY A 235 23.67 -11.93 10.84
C GLY A 235 22.55 -12.41 9.91
N ALA A 236 21.29 -12.21 10.26
CA ALA A 236 20.14 -12.62 9.45
C ALA A 236 20.06 -11.97 8.05
N LYS A 237 20.64 -10.76 7.87
CA LYS A 237 20.70 -10.01 6.59
C LYS A 237 19.33 -9.86 5.91
N LEU A 238 18.29 -9.56 6.68
CA LEU A 238 16.92 -9.42 6.19
C LEU A 238 16.70 -8.14 5.38
N GLY A 239 17.52 -7.10 5.62
CA GLY A 239 17.26 -5.76 5.11
C GLY A 239 16.11 -5.07 5.87
N MET A 240 15.52 -4.05 5.25
CA MET A 240 14.44 -3.28 5.89
C MET A 240 13.13 -4.06 5.97
N PRO A 241 12.34 -3.88 7.06
CA PRO A 241 10.94 -4.28 7.05
C PRO A 241 10.19 -3.43 6.03
N MET A 242 9.49 -4.06 5.10
CA MET A 242 8.77 -3.41 4.00
C MET A 242 7.27 -3.34 4.26
N CYS A 243 6.72 -4.31 4.97
CA CYS A 243 5.30 -4.35 5.33
C CYS A 243 5.08 -5.09 6.66
N LEU A 244 4.08 -4.64 7.42
CA LEU A 244 3.78 -5.13 8.76
C LEU A 244 2.29 -5.46 8.89
N LYS A 245 1.97 -6.52 9.62
CA LYS A 245 0.60 -6.88 9.98
C LYS A 245 0.55 -7.38 11.41
N LEU A 246 0.08 -6.53 12.32
CA LEU A 246 -0.32 -6.94 13.66
C LEU A 246 -1.64 -7.71 13.60
N TRP A 247 -1.74 -8.76 14.36
CA TRP A 247 -2.96 -9.54 14.50
C TRP A 247 -3.02 -10.24 15.86
N GLN A 248 -4.22 -10.64 16.23
CA GLN A 248 -4.48 -11.44 17.42
C GLN A 248 -5.43 -12.55 17.03
N GLY A 249 -5.16 -13.75 17.51
CA GLY A 249 -6.04 -14.90 17.31
C GLY A 249 -7.33 -14.80 18.14
N SER A 250 -7.94 -15.94 18.40
CA SER A 250 -9.15 -16.04 19.25
C SER A 250 -8.92 -15.42 20.62
N CYS A 251 -10.02 -15.07 21.29
CA CYS A 251 -10.01 -14.43 22.60
C CYS A 251 -8.99 -15.02 23.57
N GLY A 252 -8.08 -14.17 24.11
CA GLY A 252 -7.02 -14.59 25.03
C GLY A 252 -5.68 -14.96 24.39
N SER A 253 -5.57 -15.06 23.05
CA SER A 253 -4.27 -15.29 22.41
C SER A 253 -3.39 -14.05 22.52
N GLN A 254 -2.07 -14.28 22.59
CA GLN A 254 -1.08 -13.21 22.58
C GLN A 254 -1.02 -12.55 21.18
N PRO A 255 -0.89 -11.21 21.12
CA PRO A 255 -0.69 -10.52 19.85
C PRO A 255 0.58 -11.00 19.16
N SER A 256 0.51 -11.09 17.85
CA SER A 256 1.62 -11.49 16.97
C SER A 256 1.81 -10.48 15.84
N LEU A 257 3.00 -10.45 15.27
CA LEU A 257 3.33 -9.61 14.13
C LEU A 257 3.85 -10.46 12.98
N LEU A 258 3.31 -10.22 11.80
CA LEU A 258 3.90 -10.64 10.53
C LEU A 258 4.65 -9.47 9.94
N ALA A 259 5.90 -9.68 9.55
CA ALA A 259 6.75 -8.68 8.92
C ALA A 259 7.34 -9.24 7.64
N GLY A 260 7.13 -8.55 6.51
CA GLY A 260 7.79 -8.85 5.25
C GLY A 260 9.02 -7.98 5.09
N TYR A 261 10.12 -8.56 4.63
CA TYR A 261 11.44 -7.94 4.56
C TYR A 261 11.95 -7.76 3.13
N GLU A 262 13.02 -6.99 3.01
CA GLU A 262 13.69 -6.66 1.74
C GLU A 262 14.33 -7.89 1.08
N ASP A 263 14.76 -8.88 1.85
CA ASP A 263 15.33 -10.15 1.35
C ASP A 263 14.28 -11.11 0.75
N GLY A 264 12.99 -10.75 0.75
CA GLY A 264 11.88 -11.58 0.26
C GLY A 264 11.30 -12.53 1.31
N SER A 265 11.72 -12.44 2.56
CA SER A 265 11.21 -13.26 3.65
C SER A 265 10.01 -12.64 4.37
N VAL A 266 9.16 -13.49 4.94
CA VAL A 266 8.11 -13.15 5.89
C VAL A 266 8.44 -13.81 7.23
N LEU A 267 8.53 -13.00 8.28
CA LEU A 267 8.78 -13.46 9.66
C LEU A 267 7.51 -13.34 10.50
N LEU A 268 7.27 -14.37 11.31
CA LEU A 268 6.27 -14.34 12.37
C LEU A 268 6.96 -14.08 13.71
N TRP A 269 6.53 -13.03 14.38
CA TRP A 269 7.05 -12.61 15.68
C TRP A 269 6.04 -12.84 16.80
N ASN A 270 6.52 -13.35 17.93
CA ASN A 270 5.80 -13.33 19.20
C ASN A 270 6.13 -12.03 19.94
N LEU A 271 5.14 -11.17 20.18
CA LEU A 271 5.36 -9.87 20.82
C LEU A 271 5.71 -9.98 22.32
N SER A 272 5.23 -11.04 22.99
CA SER A 272 5.47 -11.21 24.43
C SER A 272 6.92 -11.63 24.72
N THR A 273 7.51 -12.41 23.83
CA THR A 273 8.88 -12.92 23.99
C THR A 273 9.91 -12.14 23.17
N GLY A 274 9.44 -11.36 22.18
CA GLY A 274 10.29 -10.65 21.22
C GLY A 274 11.05 -11.59 20.25
N LYS A 275 10.65 -12.87 20.16
CA LYS A 275 11.35 -13.88 19.35
C LYS A 275 10.64 -14.17 18.04
N VAL A 276 11.42 -14.54 17.03
CA VAL A 276 10.91 -15.11 15.78
C VAL A 276 10.36 -16.51 16.06
N LEU A 277 9.11 -16.75 15.69
CA LEU A 277 8.47 -18.07 15.77
C LEU A 277 8.71 -18.86 14.48
N SER A 278 8.67 -18.17 13.34
CA SER A 278 8.87 -18.82 12.03
C SER A 278 9.36 -17.78 11.02
N GLN A 279 10.21 -18.25 10.10
CA GLN A 279 10.66 -17.50 8.93
C GLN A 279 10.32 -18.27 7.67
N LEU A 280 9.84 -17.58 6.65
CA LEU A 280 9.48 -18.15 5.36
C LEU A 280 10.06 -17.28 4.24
N ILE A 281 10.98 -17.81 3.45
CA ILE A 281 11.45 -17.17 2.22
C ILE A 281 10.43 -17.51 1.13
N CYS A 282 9.63 -16.54 0.73
CA CYS A 282 8.53 -16.73 -0.22
C CYS A 282 8.68 -15.92 -1.50
N HIS A 283 9.65 -15.01 -1.56
CA HIS A 283 10.01 -14.19 -2.71
C HIS A 283 11.51 -14.11 -2.88
N GLN A 284 11.97 -13.75 -4.08
CA GLN A 284 13.39 -13.47 -4.38
C GLN A 284 13.70 -11.97 -4.30
N GLU A 285 12.69 -11.15 -4.24
CA GLU A 285 12.72 -9.70 -4.24
C GLU A 285 11.91 -9.16 -3.03
N PRO A 286 12.05 -7.89 -2.64
CA PRO A 286 11.39 -7.32 -1.47
C PRO A 286 9.89 -7.61 -1.37
N VAL A 287 9.42 -7.98 -0.18
CA VAL A 287 8.00 -8.19 0.12
C VAL A 287 7.31 -6.84 0.27
N MET A 288 6.71 -6.33 -0.79
CA MET A 288 6.15 -4.98 -0.83
C MET A 288 4.86 -4.83 -0.01
N SER A 289 4.04 -5.87 0.03
CA SER A 289 2.78 -5.86 0.77
C SER A 289 2.38 -7.28 1.17
N LEU A 290 1.73 -7.38 2.32
CA LEU A 290 1.13 -8.63 2.80
C LEU A 290 -0.20 -8.34 3.50
N ASP A 291 -1.09 -9.33 3.49
CA ASP A 291 -2.28 -9.35 4.35
C ASP A 291 -2.57 -10.75 4.86
N PHE A 292 -3.28 -10.85 5.99
CA PHE A 292 -3.46 -12.09 6.73
C PHE A 292 -4.90 -12.25 7.23
N ASP A 293 -5.46 -13.42 6.96
CA ASP A 293 -6.75 -13.87 7.45
C ASP A 293 -6.52 -14.75 8.68
N SER A 294 -6.69 -14.17 9.87
CA SER A 294 -6.45 -14.87 11.14
C SER A 294 -7.44 -16.00 11.41
N GLU A 295 -8.66 -15.95 10.86
CA GLU A 295 -9.66 -17.01 11.02
C GLU A 295 -9.26 -18.30 10.30
N LYS A 296 -8.64 -18.16 9.12
CA LYS A 296 -8.18 -19.29 8.31
C LYS A 296 -6.69 -19.56 8.46
N ALA A 297 -6.01 -18.82 9.32
CA ALA A 297 -4.57 -18.86 9.48
C ALA A 297 -3.83 -18.84 8.13
N LYS A 298 -4.28 -17.96 7.20
CA LYS A 298 -3.83 -17.93 5.81
C LYS A 298 -3.46 -16.53 5.41
N GLY A 299 -2.29 -16.37 4.79
CA GLY A 299 -1.79 -15.09 4.32
C GLY A 299 -1.47 -15.07 2.83
N ILE A 300 -1.25 -13.87 2.34
CA ILE A 300 -0.80 -13.59 1.00
C ILE A 300 0.24 -12.49 1.04
N SER A 301 1.26 -12.60 0.20
CA SER A 301 2.28 -11.57 -0.01
C SER A 301 2.51 -11.33 -1.49
N GLY A 302 2.88 -10.10 -1.80
CA GLY A 302 3.28 -9.62 -3.11
C GLY A 302 4.58 -8.87 -3.05
N SER A 303 5.35 -8.98 -4.12
CA SER A 303 6.71 -8.48 -4.24
C SER A 303 6.85 -7.54 -5.44
N SER A 304 8.03 -6.98 -5.62
CA SER A 304 8.42 -6.30 -6.86
C SER A 304 8.53 -7.27 -8.06
N GLU A 305 8.55 -8.57 -7.83
CA GLU A 305 8.54 -9.60 -8.87
C GLU A 305 7.12 -9.92 -9.42
N LYS A 306 7.04 -10.93 -10.30
CA LYS A 306 5.78 -11.37 -10.93
C LYS A 306 5.02 -12.43 -10.14
N VAL A 307 5.23 -12.56 -8.84
CA VAL A 307 4.68 -13.65 -8.03
C VAL A 307 3.85 -13.10 -6.87
N LEU A 308 2.66 -13.68 -6.70
CA LEU A 308 1.92 -13.63 -5.44
C LEU A 308 2.14 -14.96 -4.73
N SER A 309 2.55 -14.93 -3.48
CA SER A 309 2.74 -16.11 -2.64
C SER A 309 1.63 -16.22 -1.62
N ILE A 310 1.00 -17.41 -1.55
CA ILE A 310 0.00 -17.75 -0.55
C ILE A 310 0.64 -18.72 0.40
N TRP A 311 0.53 -18.43 1.67
CA TRP A 311 1.10 -19.21 2.74
C TRP A 311 0.06 -19.38 3.87
N SER A 312 0.28 -20.38 4.70
CA SER A 312 -0.55 -20.64 5.88
C SER A 312 0.31 -20.79 7.11
N LEU A 313 -0.30 -20.53 8.24
CA LEU A 313 0.25 -20.78 9.56
C LEU A 313 -0.36 -22.06 10.09
N ASN A 314 0.47 -23.06 10.43
CA ASN A 314 0.02 -24.31 11.03
C ASN A 314 -0.16 -24.17 12.55
N GLU A 315 -0.66 -25.21 13.20
CA GLU A 315 -0.89 -25.26 14.65
C GLU A 315 0.41 -25.09 15.46
N GLN A 316 1.56 -25.49 14.89
CA GLN A 316 2.87 -25.32 15.51
C GLN A 316 3.48 -23.93 15.26
N GLN A 317 2.69 -22.98 14.77
CA GLN A 317 3.13 -21.61 14.44
C GLN A 317 4.19 -21.55 13.33
N ASN A 318 4.25 -22.53 12.44
CA ASN A 318 5.15 -22.53 11.29
C ASN A 318 4.45 -22.00 10.03
N LEU A 319 5.12 -21.08 9.34
CA LEU A 319 4.71 -20.54 8.05
C LEU A 319 5.09 -21.53 6.93
N GLN A 320 4.15 -21.79 6.01
CA GLN A 320 4.37 -22.71 4.88
C GLN A 320 3.74 -22.16 3.61
N VAL A 321 4.48 -22.16 2.49
CA VAL A 321 3.92 -21.80 1.17
C VAL A 321 2.92 -22.86 0.75
N GLN A 322 1.70 -22.42 0.46
CA GLN A 322 0.62 -23.27 -0.04
C GLN A 322 0.54 -23.24 -1.56
N LYS A 323 0.73 -22.07 -2.15
CA LYS A 323 0.58 -21.85 -3.58
C LYS A 323 1.25 -20.55 -4.00
N THR A 324 1.77 -20.53 -5.22
CA THR A 324 2.19 -19.30 -5.89
C THR A 324 1.30 -19.02 -7.09
N HIS A 325 1.12 -17.75 -7.43
CA HIS A 325 0.40 -17.31 -8.63
C HIS A 325 1.27 -16.33 -9.40
N ARG A 326 1.57 -16.68 -10.65
CA ARG A 326 2.41 -15.84 -11.52
C ARG A 326 1.55 -14.80 -12.21
N LEU A 327 1.95 -13.54 -12.08
CA LEU A 327 1.35 -12.40 -12.74
C LEU A 327 1.99 -12.19 -14.13
N VAL A 328 1.26 -11.48 -15.00
CA VAL A 328 1.79 -11.08 -16.32
C VAL A 328 2.89 -10.02 -16.15
N ASN A 329 2.63 -8.99 -15.34
CA ASN A 329 3.54 -7.89 -15.10
C ASN A 329 4.05 -7.92 -13.65
N ALA A 330 5.26 -7.40 -13.46
CA ALA A 330 5.92 -7.31 -12.16
C ALA A 330 5.41 -6.11 -11.35
N GLY A 331 5.58 -6.22 -10.04
CA GLY A 331 5.39 -5.14 -9.10
C GLY A 331 3.99 -5.05 -8.51
N ILE A 332 3.91 -5.33 -7.22
CA ILE A 332 2.74 -5.13 -6.39
C ILE A 332 3.06 -4.04 -5.38
N SER A 333 2.22 -3.01 -5.31
CA SER A 333 2.33 -1.93 -4.31
C SER A 333 1.55 -2.23 -3.05
N ASP A 334 0.37 -2.86 -3.19
CA ASP A 334 -0.55 -3.05 -2.07
C ASP A 334 -1.44 -4.27 -2.29
N ILE A 335 -1.77 -4.96 -1.19
CA ILE A 335 -2.69 -6.11 -1.16
C ILE A 335 -3.64 -5.92 0.02
N THR A 336 -4.92 -6.17 -0.23
CA THR A 336 -5.91 -6.16 0.84
C THR A 336 -6.95 -7.26 0.64
N ILE A 337 -7.22 -8.02 1.69
CA ILE A 337 -8.29 -9.01 1.75
C ILE A 337 -9.56 -8.27 2.20
N ARG A 338 -10.67 -8.45 1.47
CA ARG A 338 -11.94 -7.84 1.86
C ARG A 338 -12.39 -8.38 3.23
N PRO A 339 -12.98 -7.57 4.11
CA PRO A 339 -13.35 -7.98 5.47
C PRO A 339 -14.19 -9.25 5.55
N ASP A 340 -15.03 -9.54 4.54
CA ASP A 340 -15.84 -10.76 4.46
C ASP A 340 -15.07 -12.03 4.05
N LYS A 341 -13.75 -11.92 3.80
CA LYS A 341 -12.87 -13.05 3.42
C LYS A 341 -13.32 -13.81 2.17
N LYS A 342 -14.05 -13.14 1.25
CA LYS A 342 -14.49 -13.74 -0.02
C LYS A 342 -13.53 -13.43 -1.18
N ILE A 343 -13.03 -12.20 -1.24
CA ILE A 343 -12.13 -11.72 -2.31
C ILE A 343 -10.96 -10.93 -1.72
N LEU A 344 -9.97 -10.69 -2.55
CA LEU A 344 -8.88 -9.76 -2.29
C LEU A 344 -8.60 -8.89 -3.52
N ALA A 345 -8.00 -7.74 -3.31
CA ALA A 345 -7.53 -6.82 -4.34
C ALA A 345 -6.02 -6.63 -4.25
N THR A 346 -5.38 -6.48 -5.40
CA THR A 346 -3.95 -6.13 -5.52
C THR A 346 -3.79 -4.87 -6.36
N ALA A 347 -2.94 -3.96 -5.92
CA ALA A 347 -2.52 -2.77 -6.64
C ALA A 347 -1.24 -3.06 -7.43
N GLY A 348 -1.24 -2.88 -8.74
CA GLY A 348 -0.10 -3.16 -9.60
C GLY A 348 0.68 -1.92 -10.03
N TRP A 349 2.00 -2.07 -10.23
CA TRP A 349 2.83 -1.03 -10.86
C TRP A 349 2.45 -0.80 -12.33
N ASP A 350 1.82 -1.80 -12.93
CA ASP A 350 1.30 -1.78 -14.29
C ASP A 350 -0.09 -1.10 -14.42
N HIS A 351 -0.41 -0.18 -13.52
CA HIS A 351 -1.64 0.61 -13.44
C HIS A 351 -2.95 -0.18 -13.24
N ARG A 352 -2.88 -1.50 -13.07
CA ARG A 352 -4.04 -2.39 -12.96
C ARG A 352 -4.31 -2.80 -11.53
N ILE A 353 -5.61 -2.94 -11.24
CA ILE A 353 -6.09 -3.54 -10.01
C ILE A 353 -6.58 -4.94 -10.36
N ARG A 354 -6.13 -5.96 -9.62
CA ARG A 354 -6.57 -7.34 -9.87
C ARG A 354 -7.37 -7.85 -8.69
N ILE A 355 -8.49 -8.48 -9.01
CA ILE A 355 -9.39 -9.06 -8.02
C ILE A 355 -9.29 -10.58 -8.11
N PHE A 356 -9.09 -11.21 -6.96
CA PHE A 356 -9.01 -12.66 -6.84
C PHE A 356 -10.02 -13.16 -5.81
N GLY A 357 -10.56 -14.36 -6.04
CA GLY A 357 -11.31 -15.09 -5.02
C GLY A 357 -10.37 -15.62 -3.94
N TRP A 358 -10.63 -15.27 -2.67
CA TRP A 358 -9.71 -15.59 -1.58
C TRP A 358 -9.55 -17.10 -1.33
N LYS A 359 -10.62 -17.89 -1.45
CA LYS A 359 -10.57 -19.33 -1.15
C LYS A 359 -9.58 -20.10 -2.03
N LYS A 360 -9.60 -19.89 -3.34
CA LYS A 360 -8.82 -20.65 -4.34
C LYS A 360 -7.79 -19.82 -5.12
N LEU A 361 -7.71 -18.51 -4.87
CA LEU A 361 -6.96 -17.53 -5.65
C LEU A 361 -7.30 -17.59 -7.16
N LYS A 362 -8.60 -17.73 -7.46
CA LYS A 362 -9.07 -17.66 -8.84
C LYS A 362 -9.08 -16.19 -9.27
N PRO A 363 -8.44 -15.81 -10.39
CA PRO A 363 -8.60 -14.47 -10.96
C PRO A 363 -10.08 -14.24 -11.29
N LEU A 364 -10.62 -13.12 -10.87
CA LEU A 364 -12.03 -12.75 -11.08
C LEU A 364 -12.17 -11.57 -12.04
N ALA A 365 -11.35 -10.53 -11.86
CA ALA A 365 -11.35 -9.34 -12.71
C ALA A 365 -9.98 -8.68 -12.75
N VAL A 366 -9.74 -7.95 -13.84
CA VAL A 366 -8.67 -6.97 -13.98
C VAL A 366 -9.36 -5.64 -14.26
N LEU A 367 -9.18 -4.67 -13.38
CA LEU A 367 -9.76 -3.34 -13.49
C LEU A 367 -8.70 -2.42 -14.10
N ASP A 368 -9.01 -1.87 -15.25
CA ASP A 368 -8.10 -1.08 -16.08
C ASP A 368 -8.67 0.33 -16.27
N TYR A 369 -8.31 1.24 -15.37
CA TYR A 369 -8.76 2.63 -15.40
C TYR A 369 -7.61 3.62 -15.27
N HIS A 370 -6.66 3.34 -14.36
CA HIS A 370 -5.56 4.23 -14.08
C HIS A 370 -4.52 4.23 -15.21
N THR A 371 -3.85 5.37 -15.39
CA THR A 371 -2.82 5.54 -16.41
C THR A 371 -1.39 5.45 -15.86
N ALA A 372 -1.26 5.28 -14.53
CA ALA A 372 0.02 5.18 -13.83
C ALA A 372 -0.11 4.22 -12.64
N THR A 373 1.01 3.88 -12.00
CA THR A 373 1.10 2.97 -10.85
C THR A 373 -0.02 3.20 -9.83
N VAL A 374 -0.73 2.14 -9.48
CA VAL A 374 -1.68 2.13 -8.36
C VAL A 374 -0.89 1.86 -7.08
N HIS A 375 -0.92 2.80 -6.14
CA HIS A 375 -0.11 2.71 -4.92
C HIS A 375 -0.85 2.10 -3.75
N SER A 376 -2.16 2.25 -3.67
CA SER A 376 -2.94 1.76 -2.53
C SER A 376 -4.31 1.32 -2.95
N VAL A 377 -4.80 0.26 -2.30
CA VAL A 377 -6.17 -0.25 -2.41
C VAL A 377 -6.76 -0.43 -1.02
N SER A 378 -8.04 -0.12 -0.89
CA SER A 378 -8.76 -0.26 0.38
C SER A 378 -10.19 -0.71 0.13
N PHE A 379 -10.67 -1.69 0.89
CA PHE A 379 -12.08 -2.04 0.93
C PHE A 379 -12.79 -1.32 2.06
N SER A 380 -14.04 -0.94 1.83
CA SER A 380 -14.92 -0.55 2.92
C SER A 380 -15.36 -1.80 3.71
N ASP A 381 -15.55 -1.64 4.99
CA ASP A 381 -16.05 -2.67 5.92
C ASP A 381 -17.56 -2.57 6.16
N HIS A 382 -18.30 -1.94 5.23
CA HIS A 382 -19.73 -1.75 5.33
C HIS A 382 -20.48 -3.07 5.55
N LYS A 383 -21.44 -3.08 6.48
CA LYS A 383 -22.21 -4.28 6.86
C LYS A 383 -23.03 -4.81 5.69
N SER A 384 -23.72 -3.90 4.96
CA SER A 384 -24.48 -4.27 3.76
C SER A 384 -23.55 -4.64 2.61
N PRO A 385 -23.69 -5.84 2.01
CA PRO A 385 -22.90 -6.23 0.86
C PRO A 385 -23.04 -5.29 -0.34
N SER A 386 -24.23 -4.73 -0.60
CA SER A 386 -24.52 -3.81 -1.70
C SER A 386 -23.69 -2.52 -1.63
N ASP A 387 -23.33 -2.10 -0.42
CA ASP A 387 -22.69 -0.82 -0.16
C ASP A 387 -21.17 -0.96 0.07
N ARG A 388 -20.66 -2.16 -0.14
CA ARG A 388 -19.21 -2.41 -0.06
C ARG A 388 -18.50 -1.87 -1.28
N LEU A 389 -17.53 -1.01 -1.02
CA LEU A 389 -16.75 -0.33 -2.04
C LEU A 389 -15.29 -0.79 -1.99
N LEU A 390 -14.63 -0.72 -3.15
CA LEU A 390 -13.19 -0.76 -3.28
C LEU A 390 -12.71 0.60 -3.78
N ALA A 391 -11.76 1.20 -3.09
CA ALA A 391 -11.04 2.39 -3.56
C ALA A 391 -9.64 2.00 -4.01
N ALA A 392 -9.17 2.62 -5.10
CA ALA A 392 -7.80 2.51 -5.56
C ALA A 392 -7.22 3.89 -5.87
N GLY A 393 -6.07 4.19 -5.29
CA GLY A 393 -5.36 5.45 -5.44
C GLY A 393 -4.07 5.27 -6.22
N ALA A 394 -3.82 6.16 -7.17
CA ALA A 394 -2.72 6.01 -8.10
C ALA A 394 -1.87 7.28 -8.27
N LYS A 395 -0.74 7.10 -8.94
CA LYS A 395 0.19 8.16 -9.30
C LYS A 395 -0.42 9.18 -10.28
N ASP A 396 -1.51 8.84 -10.97
CA ASP A 396 -2.25 9.72 -11.88
C ASP A 396 -3.14 10.74 -11.15
N HIS A 397 -3.00 10.91 -9.84
CA HIS A 397 -3.72 11.85 -8.98
C HIS A 397 -5.23 11.57 -8.89
N ARG A 398 -5.65 10.34 -9.15
CA ARG A 398 -7.06 9.92 -9.13
C ARG A 398 -7.29 8.83 -8.11
N ILE A 399 -8.52 8.78 -7.62
CA ILE A 399 -9.01 7.67 -6.82
C ILE A 399 -10.21 7.08 -7.53
N SER A 400 -10.12 5.85 -7.99
CA SER A 400 -11.23 5.12 -8.59
C SER A 400 -11.99 4.35 -7.51
N ILE A 401 -13.32 4.43 -7.56
CA ILE A 401 -14.22 3.74 -6.62
C ILE A 401 -15.02 2.70 -7.39
N TRP A 402 -15.07 1.49 -6.85
CA TRP A 402 -15.63 0.32 -7.50
C TRP A 402 -16.64 -0.37 -6.58
N SER A 403 -17.75 -0.83 -7.16
CA SER A 403 -18.69 -1.75 -6.55
C SER A 403 -18.51 -3.12 -7.18
N ILE A 404 -17.89 -4.07 -6.45
CA ILE A 404 -17.45 -5.34 -7.04
C ILE A 404 -17.98 -6.50 -6.23
N TYR A 405 -18.65 -7.45 -6.91
CA TYR A 405 -19.16 -8.67 -6.29
C TYR A 405 -19.94 -8.41 -5.01
N THR A 406 -20.87 -7.46 -5.09
CA THR A 406 -21.75 -7.06 -3.99
C THR A 406 -22.96 -7.99 -3.87
N GLN A 407 -23.29 -8.71 -4.93
CA GLN A 407 -24.33 -9.75 -4.90
C GLN A 407 -23.74 -11.04 -4.33
N THR A 408 -24.45 -11.64 -3.39
CA THR A 408 -24.12 -12.93 -2.75
C THR A 408 -24.60 -14.09 -3.60
#